data_a6a738497658efeb7da27d1490c6a649
#
_entry.id   a6a738497658efeb7da27d1490c6a649
#
_cell.length_a   1.000
_cell.length_b   1.000
_cell.length_c   1.000
_cell.angle_alpha   90.00
_cell.angle_beta   90.00
_cell.angle_gamma   90.00
#
_symmetry.space_group_name_H-M   'P 1'
#
loop_
_entity.id
_entity.type
_entity.pdbx_description
1 polymer ?
#
loop_
_entity_poly.entity_id
_entity_poly.type
_entity_poly.pdbx_seq_one_letter_code
_entity_poly.pdbx_strand_id
1 'polypeptide(L)'
;MVDCLSKVMLHTVISCWQPVLGLALLAVFVGSSLGCPSRCECSAQTKAVVCHRKRMPTIPDGIPGETRILDLSKNKLTMINPDDFAAFPSLEELDLSGNIISYVEPGAFNALFVMHSLSLKSNRIKLIPLGVFSGLANLTRLDVSDNKIVILLDYMFQDLHNLKFLEVGDNDLVYISHRAFSGLLSLETLALERCNLTVVPSEALSHLHNLVSLHLRYLSISTLHPYSFKKLFRLRHLEIDNWPSLDHVPANTLHGLNLTTLSVTNTNLSSFPYQALKHLPYLTHLNLSYNRIRHIEGGMLMDLVRLREFHLVGAQLTAIEPYAFLGLRGLKVLNVSHNRLDTLEKGVFQSPEALEALLIDNNPLVCDCRLMWILQKRHTILFGDSQPECNTPEGIRGRPFQEFKESLLSYYVTCTKPKIRENKTQTVTVDEGQHVLLHCSAEGTPRPTVSWVSPRRRILTARSHGRVTVYNNGTLEIKSAEIQDGGVYLCNASNTAGNDTLVTSLAVKSLGSLYANRTQHYTDPSNTTANGTASVTLGLDLKTILVSTAMGCFTFLGMVLFCFLLLFVWSRGKGKHKNNIDVEYVPRSKSNGTNVDSADIQAGPHRFNMKMM
;
A
#
# COMPACT_ATOMS: atom_id res chain seq x y z
N MET A 1 -62.08 24.71 72.53
CA MET A 1 -61.28 25.75 73.13
C MET A 1 -59.79 25.42 73.04
N VAL A 2 -59.40 24.57 72.12
CA VAL A 2 -57.99 24.10 71.88
C VAL A 2 -57.50 24.50 70.48
N ASP A 3 -58.39 24.91 69.56
CA ASP A 3 -58.04 25.24 68.17
C ASP A 3 -57.74 26.70 67.84
N CYS A 4 -57.77 27.59 68.87
CA CYS A 4 -57.53 29.02 68.60
C CYS A 4 -56.16 29.53 69.07
N LEU A 5 -55.37 28.71 69.76
CA LEU A 5 -54.00 29.09 70.27
C LEU A 5 -52.86 28.62 69.35
N SER A 6 -53.12 27.71 68.42
CA SER A 6 -52.07 27.20 67.44
C SER A 6 -51.89 28.11 66.23
N LYS A 7 -52.89 28.93 65.87
CA LYS A 7 -52.81 29.80 64.65
C LYS A 7 -52.13 31.17 64.92
N VAL A 8 -52.04 31.64 66.19
CA VAL A 8 -51.44 32.92 66.48
C VAL A 8 -49.92 32.80 66.72
N MET A 9 -49.42 31.66 67.17
CA MET A 9 -47.98 31.45 67.37
C MET A 9 -47.24 31.12 66.02
N LEU A 10 -47.94 30.64 65.02
CA LEU A 10 -47.30 30.35 63.71
C LEU A 10 -47.09 31.60 62.84
N HIS A 11 -47.91 32.65 63.02
CA HIS A 11 -47.78 33.91 62.26
C HIS A 11 -46.69 34.83 62.75
N THR A 12 -46.33 34.80 64.02
CA THR A 12 -45.26 35.65 64.61
C THR A 12 -43.89 35.03 64.44
N VAL A 13 -43.74 33.72 64.28
CA VAL A 13 -42.45 33.07 64.04
C VAL A 13 -42.04 33.17 62.57
N ILE A 14 -43.02 33.19 61.62
CA ILE A 14 -42.76 33.30 60.19
C ILE A 14 -42.35 34.75 59.81
N SER A 15 -42.81 35.79 60.49
CA SER A 15 -42.44 37.16 60.13
C SER A 15 -41.07 37.63 60.67
N CYS A 16 -40.44 36.93 61.63
CA CYS A 16 -39.09 37.25 62.12
C CYS A 16 -37.96 36.51 61.40
N TRP A 17 -38.27 35.45 60.61
CA TRP A 17 -37.26 34.66 59.89
C TRP A 17 -37.12 35.00 58.41
N GLN A 18 -38.04 35.77 57.80
CA GLN A 18 -37.97 36.16 56.41
C GLN A 18 -36.71 36.99 55.98
N PRO A 19 -36.20 37.93 56.78
CA PRO A 19 -35.00 38.65 56.41
C PRO A 19 -33.71 37.81 56.54
N VAL A 20 -33.69 36.82 57.48
CA VAL A 20 -32.49 35.96 57.68
C VAL A 20 -32.39 34.87 56.61
N LEU A 21 -33.52 34.28 56.17
CA LEU A 21 -33.50 33.31 55.03
C LEU A 21 -33.22 33.99 53.67
N GLY A 22 -33.71 35.23 53.46
CA GLY A 22 -33.41 36.02 52.27
C GLY A 22 -31.93 36.40 52.17
N LEU A 23 -31.28 36.75 53.29
CA LEU A 23 -29.85 37.02 53.39
C LEU A 23 -29.00 35.73 53.26
N ALA A 24 -29.44 34.61 53.82
CA ALA A 24 -28.77 33.31 53.67
C ALA A 24 -28.91 32.75 52.23
N LEU A 25 -30.07 32.94 51.60
CA LEU A 25 -30.23 32.56 50.17
C LEU A 25 -29.50 33.50 49.21
N LEU A 26 -29.41 34.80 49.49
CA LEU A 26 -28.57 35.74 48.76
C LEU A 26 -27.06 35.48 48.99
N ALA A 27 -26.65 35.05 50.16
CA ALA A 27 -25.27 34.66 50.44
C ALA A 27 -24.89 33.34 49.76
N VAL A 28 -25.84 32.39 49.59
CA VAL A 28 -25.59 31.15 48.84
C VAL A 28 -25.58 31.38 47.30
N PHE A 29 -26.33 32.38 46.82
CA PHE A 29 -26.30 32.74 45.37
C PHE A 29 -25.18 33.73 45.02
N VAL A 30 -24.61 34.46 45.94
CA VAL A 30 -23.46 35.36 45.71
C VAL A 30 -22.12 34.62 45.84
N GLY A 31 -22.13 33.39 46.46
CA GLY A 31 -20.92 32.56 46.64
C GLY A 31 -20.48 31.73 45.47
N SER A 32 -21.18 31.71 44.32
CA SER A 32 -20.87 30.82 43.19
C SER A 32 -20.56 31.51 41.86
N SER A 33 -20.33 32.84 41.83
CA SER A 33 -19.98 33.53 40.58
C SER A 33 -18.58 34.17 40.55
N LEU A 34 -17.77 33.95 41.57
CA LEU A 34 -16.37 34.42 41.59
C LEU A 34 -15.48 33.36 40.97
N GLY A 35 -15.30 33.40 39.67
CA GLY A 35 -14.30 32.58 39.01
C GLY A 35 -14.64 31.95 37.64
N CYS A 36 -15.73 32.37 36.97
CA CYS A 36 -16.00 31.94 35.63
C CYS A 36 -16.00 33.14 34.66
N PRO A 37 -15.22 33.13 33.56
CA PRO A 37 -15.24 34.20 32.58
C PRO A 37 -16.64 34.42 32.01
N SER A 38 -17.08 35.65 31.83
CA SER A 38 -18.45 36.05 31.49
C SER A 38 -19.04 35.44 30.21
N ARG A 39 -18.18 34.89 29.36
CA ARG A 39 -18.56 34.26 28.09
C ARG A 39 -18.35 32.74 28.05
N CYS A 40 -17.89 32.15 29.16
CA CYS A 40 -17.55 30.73 29.23
C CYS A 40 -18.56 29.99 30.11
N GLU A 41 -18.54 28.68 29.99
CA GLU A 41 -19.32 27.76 30.83
C GLU A 41 -18.35 27.00 31.72
N CYS A 42 -18.59 27.03 33.02
CA CYS A 42 -17.70 26.41 34.01
C CYS A 42 -18.41 25.27 34.75
N SER A 43 -17.72 24.15 34.90
CA SER A 43 -18.16 23.00 35.69
C SER A 43 -17.27 22.83 36.91
N ALA A 44 -17.80 23.06 38.09
CA ALA A 44 -17.06 22.86 39.33
C ALA A 44 -16.71 21.39 39.61
N GLN A 45 -17.55 20.45 39.13
CA GLN A 45 -17.35 19.02 39.32
C GLN A 45 -16.16 18.49 38.51
N THR A 46 -16.07 18.88 37.23
CA THR A 46 -15.01 18.43 36.32
C THR A 46 -13.82 19.37 36.28
N LYS A 47 -13.92 20.55 36.95
CA LYS A 47 -12.97 21.67 36.85
C LYS A 47 -12.71 22.07 35.38
N ALA A 48 -13.77 22.04 34.59
CA ALA A 48 -13.72 22.36 33.16
C ALA A 48 -14.21 23.78 32.92
N VAL A 49 -13.52 24.50 32.04
CA VAL A 49 -13.90 25.81 31.52
C VAL A 49 -14.03 25.73 30.03
N VAL A 50 -15.23 25.91 29.49
CA VAL A 50 -15.56 25.82 28.07
C VAL A 50 -15.88 27.20 27.53
N CYS A 51 -14.98 27.72 26.71
CA CYS A 51 -15.10 29.02 26.03
C CYS A 51 -15.22 28.86 24.49
N HIS A 52 -15.78 27.75 24.05
CA HIS A 52 -15.93 27.38 22.66
C HIS A 52 -16.72 28.41 21.83
N ARG A 53 -16.17 28.80 20.66
CA ARG A 53 -16.87 29.65 19.66
C ARG A 53 -17.36 31.00 20.17
N LYS A 54 -16.64 31.65 21.09
CA LYS A 54 -17.01 32.97 21.67
C LYS A 54 -16.37 34.15 20.93
N ARG A 55 -15.62 33.92 19.82
CA ARG A 55 -14.91 34.94 19.00
C ARG A 55 -13.88 35.75 19.81
N MET A 56 -13.24 35.14 20.79
CA MET A 56 -12.25 35.79 21.65
C MET A 56 -10.91 35.99 20.92
N PRO A 57 -10.32 37.19 20.94
CA PRO A 57 -9.00 37.44 20.39
C PRO A 57 -7.86 37.11 21.34
N THR A 58 -8.14 37.02 22.64
CA THR A 58 -7.21 36.71 23.73
C THR A 58 -7.83 35.70 24.71
N ILE A 59 -7.01 35.07 25.51
CA ILE A 59 -7.45 34.21 26.62
C ILE A 59 -8.20 35.08 27.61
N PRO A 60 -9.40 34.71 28.07
CA PRO A 60 -10.18 35.53 28.97
C PRO A 60 -9.61 35.53 30.41
N ASP A 61 -9.69 36.69 31.09
CA ASP A 61 -9.37 36.79 32.50
C ASP A 61 -10.42 36.07 33.37
N GLY A 62 -10.02 35.67 34.56
CA GLY A 62 -10.91 35.05 35.54
C GLY A 62 -11.13 33.56 35.38
N ILE A 63 -10.29 32.85 34.59
CA ILE A 63 -10.23 31.39 34.61
C ILE A 63 -9.67 30.93 35.95
N PRO A 64 -10.35 30.00 36.66
CA PRO A 64 -9.84 29.47 37.94
C PRO A 64 -8.49 28.75 37.77
N GLY A 65 -7.53 28.98 38.66
CA GLY A 65 -6.20 28.37 38.62
C GLY A 65 -6.18 26.84 38.76
N GLU A 66 -7.23 26.27 39.38
CA GLU A 66 -7.43 24.82 39.51
C GLU A 66 -8.10 24.16 38.28
N THR A 67 -8.27 24.90 37.18
CA THR A 67 -8.86 24.37 35.93
C THR A 67 -8.05 23.17 35.39
N ARG A 68 -8.73 22.06 35.11
CA ARG A 68 -8.12 20.86 34.53
C ARG A 68 -8.38 20.72 33.05
N ILE A 69 -9.54 21.16 32.57
CA ILE A 69 -9.94 21.09 31.16
C ILE A 69 -10.28 22.51 30.70
N LEU A 70 -9.58 22.97 29.66
CA LEU A 70 -9.80 24.30 29.09
C LEU A 70 -10.05 24.17 27.56
N ASP A 71 -11.28 24.49 27.17
CA ASP A 71 -11.67 24.55 25.76
C ASP A 71 -11.74 26.01 25.30
N LEU A 72 -10.76 26.44 24.54
CA LEU A 72 -10.67 27.71 23.83
C LEU A 72 -10.87 27.59 22.34
N SER A 73 -11.43 26.46 21.86
CA SER A 73 -11.58 26.16 20.46
C SER A 73 -12.53 27.11 19.71
N LYS A 74 -12.30 27.23 18.42
CA LYS A 74 -13.09 28.07 17.47
C LYS A 74 -13.23 29.53 17.92
N ASN A 75 -12.13 30.11 18.38
CA ASN A 75 -12.02 31.53 18.75
C ASN A 75 -11.17 32.30 17.68
N LYS A 76 -10.56 33.41 18.07
CA LYS A 76 -9.74 34.28 17.23
C LYS A 76 -8.34 34.51 17.80
N LEU A 77 -7.81 33.54 18.55
CA LEU A 77 -6.46 33.62 19.09
C LEU A 77 -5.44 33.62 17.93
N THR A 78 -4.45 34.52 17.99
CA THR A 78 -3.48 34.74 16.91
C THR A 78 -2.08 34.22 17.23
N MET A 79 -1.72 34.26 18.53
CA MET A 79 -0.42 33.87 19.05
C MET A 79 -0.58 33.32 20.47
N ILE A 80 0.35 32.45 20.88
CA ILE A 80 0.43 31.93 22.25
C ILE A 80 1.81 32.30 22.82
N ASN A 81 1.79 32.97 23.99
CA ASN A 81 3.00 33.44 24.67
C ASN A 81 3.28 32.61 25.95
N PRO A 82 4.49 32.66 26.50
CA PRO A 82 4.87 31.89 27.70
C PRO A 82 4.02 32.14 28.95
N ASP A 83 3.52 33.37 29.10
CA ASP A 83 2.74 33.76 30.29
C ASP A 83 1.25 33.41 30.20
N ASP A 84 0.77 33.05 28.98
CA ASP A 84 -0.65 32.85 28.72
C ASP A 84 -1.28 31.73 29.57
N PHE A 85 -0.49 30.70 29.91
CA PHE A 85 -0.94 29.55 30.70
C PHE A 85 -0.19 29.35 32.02
N ALA A 86 0.66 30.29 32.42
CA ALA A 86 1.46 30.18 33.63
C ALA A 86 0.62 30.06 34.94
N ALA A 87 -0.60 30.60 34.90
CA ALA A 87 -1.54 30.57 36.03
C ALA A 87 -2.31 29.24 36.19
N PHE A 88 -2.13 28.25 35.27
CA PHE A 88 -2.94 27.03 35.23
C PHE A 88 -2.12 25.74 35.38
N PRO A 89 -1.35 25.54 36.45
CA PRO A 89 -0.44 24.38 36.57
C PRO A 89 -1.17 23.03 36.69
N SER A 90 -2.49 23.04 36.97
CA SER A 90 -3.34 21.85 37.07
C SER A 90 -3.99 21.44 35.76
N LEU A 91 -3.67 22.10 34.62
CA LEU A 91 -4.32 21.88 33.36
C LEU A 91 -3.88 20.54 32.76
N GLU A 92 -4.87 19.67 32.51
CA GLU A 92 -4.68 18.33 31.95
C GLU A 92 -5.02 18.26 30.44
N GLU A 93 -6.06 19.01 30.04
CA GLU A 93 -6.52 19.06 28.66
C GLU A 93 -6.65 20.52 28.20
N LEU A 94 -6.05 20.83 27.04
CA LEU A 94 -6.13 22.14 26.39
C LEU A 94 -6.52 22.00 24.95
N ASP A 95 -7.68 22.56 24.59
CA ASP A 95 -8.14 22.63 23.20
C ASP A 95 -8.05 24.08 22.66
N LEU A 96 -7.10 24.29 21.75
CA LEU A 96 -6.88 25.54 21.01
C LEU A 96 -7.28 25.40 19.53
N SER A 97 -8.02 24.36 19.18
CA SER A 97 -8.37 24.07 17.79
C SER A 97 -9.28 25.11 17.15
N GLY A 98 -9.19 25.27 15.83
CA GLY A 98 -10.07 26.14 15.07
C GLY A 98 -9.87 27.63 15.35
N ASN A 99 -8.68 28.05 15.74
CA ASN A 99 -8.31 29.46 15.92
C ASN A 99 -7.58 29.99 14.67
N ILE A 100 -6.93 31.13 14.80
CA ILE A 100 -6.09 31.73 13.75
C ILE A 100 -4.63 31.87 14.23
N ILE A 101 -4.19 30.95 15.12
CA ILE A 101 -2.86 30.95 15.71
C ILE A 101 -1.84 30.72 14.59
N SER A 102 -0.93 31.70 14.44
CA SER A 102 0.14 31.63 13.43
C SER A 102 1.52 31.37 14.04
N TYR A 103 1.66 31.61 15.34
CA TYR A 103 2.91 31.43 16.08
C TYR A 103 2.65 30.99 17.51
N VAL A 104 3.48 30.08 18.00
CA VAL A 104 3.53 29.64 19.39
C VAL A 104 4.96 29.87 19.87
N GLU A 105 5.15 30.66 20.93
CA GLU A 105 6.48 30.97 21.45
C GLU A 105 7.11 29.77 22.16
N PRO A 106 8.45 29.62 22.10
CA PRO A 106 9.15 28.66 22.94
C PRO A 106 8.82 28.90 24.43
N GLY A 107 8.49 27.81 25.14
CA GLY A 107 8.09 27.90 26.55
C GLY A 107 6.61 28.21 26.80
N ALA A 108 5.80 28.38 25.76
CA ALA A 108 4.35 28.70 25.90
C ALA A 108 3.58 27.73 26.83
N PHE A 109 4.02 26.50 26.96
CA PHE A 109 3.39 25.45 27.74
C PHE A 109 4.25 24.97 28.94
N ASN A 110 5.34 25.68 29.29
CA ASN A 110 6.31 25.21 30.28
C ASN A 110 5.73 24.99 31.68
N ALA A 111 4.63 25.67 32.04
CA ALA A 111 3.97 25.49 33.33
C ALA A 111 3.03 24.29 33.43
N LEU A 112 2.77 23.60 32.32
CA LEU A 112 1.69 22.62 32.19
C LEU A 112 2.20 21.17 32.37
N PHE A 113 2.87 20.89 33.46
CA PHE A 113 3.56 19.61 33.73
C PHE A 113 2.64 18.39 33.80
N VAL A 114 1.35 18.59 34.13
CA VAL A 114 0.37 17.49 34.26
C VAL A 114 -0.48 17.29 32.98
N MET A 115 -0.20 18.06 31.93
CA MET A 115 -0.99 18.01 30.70
C MET A 115 -0.90 16.65 30.02
N HIS A 116 -2.06 16.09 29.62
CA HIS A 116 -2.19 14.82 28.89
C HIS A 116 -2.61 15.00 27.44
N SER A 117 -3.38 16.06 27.13
CA SER A 117 -3.91 16.30 25.78
C SER A 117 -3.77 17.75 25.36
N LEU A 118 -3.18 17.98 24.20
CA LEU A 118 -3.05 19.30 23.56
C LEU A 118 -3.52 19.24 22.12
N SER A 119 -4.49 20.09 21.76
CA SER A 119 -4.95 20.27 20.40
C SER A 119 -4.65 21.68 19.89
N LEU A 120 -3.86 21.76 18.84
CA LEU A 120 -3.56 22.95 18.03
C LEU A 120 -4.14 22.83 16.62
N LYS A 121 -5.04 21.88 16.40
CA LYS A 121 -5.67 21.56 15.12
C LYS A 121 -6.36 22.76 14.47
N SER A 122 -6.40 22.79 13.16
CA SER A 122 -7.14 23.81 12.37
C SER A 122 -6.73 25.25 12.71
N ASN A 123 -5.42 25.51 12.67
CA ASN A 123 -4.83 26.83 12.89
C ASN A 123 -4.03 27.32 11.66
N ARG A 124 -3.12 28.26 11.83
CA ARG A 124 -2.30 28.85 10.73
C ARG A 124 -0.80 28.75 10.99
N ILE A 125 -0.39 27.79 11.82
CA ILE A 125 1.00 27.61 12.24
C ILE A 125 1.83 27.13 11.04
N LYS A 126 2.91 27.86 10.69
CA LYS A 126 3.81 27.50 9.57
C LYS A 126 5.06 26.76 10.05
N LEU A 127 5.52 27.09 11.24
CA LEU A 127 6.69 26.51 11.86
C LEU A 127 6.44 26.45 13.38
N ILE A 128 6.82 25.33 14.01
CA ILE A 128 6.86 25.18 15.45
C ILE A 128 8.34 25.30 15.85
N PRO A 129 8.72 26.36 16.59
CA PRO A 129 10.09 26.51 17.09
C PRO A 129 10.48 25.41 18.08
N LEU A 130 11.76 25.16 18.22
CA LEU A 130 12.28 24.27 19.28
C LEU A 130 11.94 24.86 20.67
N GLY A 131 11.60 23.96 21.61
CA GLY A 131 11.23 24.37 22.97
C GLY A 131 9.77 24.73 23.17
N VAL A 132 8.92 24.71 22.15
CA VAL A 132 7.46 24.92 22.29
C VAL A 132 6.83 23.85 23.20
N PHE A 133 7.24 22.59 23.04
CA PHE A 133 6.70 21.46 23.81
C PHE A 133 7.57 21.07 25.00
N SER A 134 8.54 21.91 25.39
CA SER A 134 9.37 21.66 26.59
C SER A 134 8.50 21.63 27.85
N GLY A 135 8.82 20.73 28.77
CA GLY A 135 8.08 20.55 30.02
C GLY A 135 6.82 19.66 29.91
N LEU A 136 6.35 19.30 28.72
CA LEU A 136 5.16 18.48 28.51
C LEU A 136 5.44 16.97 28.62
N ALA A 137 6.23 16.54 29.59
CA ALA A 137 6.65 15.13 29.71
C ALA A 137 5.49 14.13 29.88
N ASN A 138 4.35 14.56 30.43
CA ASN A 138 3.16 13.74 30.65
C ASN A 138 2.17 13.74 29.47
N LEU A 139 2.46 14.49 28.39
CA LEU A 139 1.58 14.57 27.24
C LEU A 139 1.45 13.21 26.56
N THR A 140 0.21 12.75 26.39
CA THR A 140 -0.10 11.46 25.73
C THR A 140 -0.70 11.64 24.34
N ARG A 141 -1.38 12.79 24.09
CA ARG A 141 -2.00 13.12 22.79
C ARG A 141 -1.61 14.53 22.36
N LEU A 142 -1.11 14.64 21.13
CA LEU A 142 -0.83 15.90 20.47
C LEU A 142 -1.45 15.90 19.06
N ASP A 143 -2.30 16.89 18.79
CA ASP A 143 -2.87 17.11 17.46
C ASP A 143 -2.45 18.48 16.93
N VAL A 144 -1.62 18.49 15.89
CA VAL A 144 -1.17 19.67 15.15
C VAL A 144 -1.64 19.64 13.70
N SER A 145 -2.64 18.82 13.40
CA SER A 145 -3.21 18.66 12.06
C SER A 145 -3.96 19.92 11.58
N ASP A 146 -4.19 19.99 10.28
CA ASP A 146 -4.89 21.09 9.61
C ASP A 146 -4.26 22.48 9.95
N ASN A 147 -2.97 22.58 9.67
CA ASN A 147 -2.17 23.78 9.82
C ASN A 147 -1.42 24.11 8.50
N LYS A 148 -0.36 24.90 8.58
CA LYS A 148 0.50 25.29 7.44
C LYS A 148 1.96 24.89 7.67
N ILE A 149 2.20 23.83 8.46
CA ILE A 149 3.54 23.39 8.84
C ILE A 149 4.24 22.85 7.61
N VAL A 150 5.45 23.37 7.33
CA VAL A 150 6.23 23.00 6.13
C VAL A 150 7.32 21.99 6.45
N ILE A 151 7.88 22.03 7.65
CA ILE A 151 8.99 21.19 8.09
C ILE A 151 8.85 20.79 9.56
N LEU A 152 9.22 19.52 9.88
CA LEU A 152 9.47 19.09 11.25
C LEU A 152 10.98 19.09 11.50
N LEU A 153 11.42 19.86 12.52
CA LEU A 153 12.84 20.05 12.85
C LEU A 153 13.38 18.89 13.68
N ASP A 154 14.70 18.70 13.68
CA ASP A 154 15.36 17.77 14.57
C ASP A 154 15.06 18.11 16.04
N TYR A 155 14.77 17.07 16.83
CA TYR A 155 14.47 17.17 18.27
C TYR A 155 13.23 18.01 18.66
N MET A 156 12.33 18.30 17.70
CA MET A 156 11.11 19.10 17.95
C MET A 156 10.25 18.53 19.07
N PHE A 157 10.20 17.21 19.19
CA PHE A 157 9.37 16.48 20.16
C PHE A 157 10.20 15.78 21.25
N GLN A 158 11.45 16.23 21.50
CA GLN A 158 12.42 15.50 22.32
C GLN A 158 11.95 15.24 23.76
N ASP A 159 11.12 16.14 24.34
CA ASP A 159 10.68 16.05 25.73
C ASP A 159 9.36 15.28 25.89
N LEU A 160 8.72 14.87 24.79
CA LEU A 160 7.42 14.21 24.79
C LEU A 160 7.54 12.68 24.97
N HIS A 161 8.20 12.23 26.02
CA HIS A 161 8.55 10.82 26.23
C HIS A 161 7.34 9.90 26.39
N ASN A 162 6.21 10.41 26.90
CA ASN A 162 4.97 9.67 27.15
C ASN A 162 3.93 9.83 26.02
N LEU A 163 4.27 10.53 24.93
CA LEU A 163 3.34 10.74 23.83
C LEU A 163 3.00 9.41 23.16
N LYS A 164 1.70 9.11 23.05
CA LYS A 164 1.16 7.89 22.43
C LYS A 164 0.56 8.14 21.06
N PHE A 165 -0.08 9.31 20.88
CA PHE A 165 -0.80 9.68 19.66
C PHE A 165 -0.29 11.00 19.14
N LEU A 166 0.21 11.01 17.90
CA LEU A 166 0.65 12.20 17.20
C LEU A 166 -0.06 12.32 15.86
N GLU A 167 -0.80 13.40 15.67
CA GLU A 167 -1.47 13.75 14.42
C GLU A 167 -0.83 14.99 13.82
N VAL A 168 -0.29 14.85 12.59
CA VAL A 168 0.44 15.91 11.86
C VAL A 168 -0.16 16.13 10.46
N GLY A 169 -1.24 15.43 10.13
CA GLY A 169 -1.88 15.45 8.81
C GLY A 169 -2.44 16.82 8.42
N ASP A 170 -2.86 16.95 7.16
CA ASP A 170 -3.43 18.20 6.60
C ASP A 170 -2.50 19.42 6.81
N ASN A 171 -1.21 19.26 6.50
CA ASN A 171 -0.19 20.29 6.57
C ASN A 171 0.55 20.44 5.23
N ASP A 172 1.22 21.57 5.02
CA ASP A 172 2.05 21.82 3.83
C ASP A 172 3.43 21.12 3.92
N LEU A 173 3.52 20.03 4.69
CA LEU A 173 4.75 19.35 5.11
C LEU A 173 5.47 18.73 3.92
N VAL A 174 6.64 19.26 3.57
CA VAL A 174 7.50 18.77 2.48
C VAL A 174 8.68 17.96 2.97
N TYR A 175 9.11 18.17 4.22
CA TYR A 175 10.28 17.52 4.78
C TYR A 175 10.15 17.24 6.28
N ILE A 176 10.64 16.07 6.69
CA ILE A 176 10.79 15.67 8.09
C ILE A 176 12.26 15.40 8.34
N SER A 177 12.87 16.16 9.24
CA SER A 177 14.30 16.04 9.58
C SER A 177 14.61 14.66 10.19
N HIS A 178 15.81 14.17 10.00
CA HIS A 178 16.20 12.80 10.36
C HIS A 178 15.97 12.44 11.84
N ARG A 179 16.05 13.43 12.75
CA ARG A 179 15.87 13.27 14.19
C ARG A 179 14.59 13.96 14.70
N ALA A 180 13.64 14.28 13.82
CA ALA A 180 12.40 14.98 14.20
C ALA A 180 11.62 14.21 15.28
N PHE A 181 11.56 12.90 15.19
CA PHE A 181 10.85 12.04 16.14
C PHE A 181 11.73 11.47 17.26
N SER A 182 12.96 11.98 17.40
CA SER A 182 13.85 11.60 18.51
C SER A 182 13.25 12.08 19.84
N GLY A 183 13.12 11.18 20.83
CA GLY A 183 12.49 11.45 22.11
C GLY A 183 11.06 10.91 22.25
N LEU A 184 10.39 10.55 21.16
CA LEU A 184 9.04 9.94 21.19
C LEU A 184 9.10 8.45 21.59
N LEU A 185 9.49 8.19 22.83
CA LEU A 185 9.78 6.84 23.31
C LEU A 185 8.54 5.95 23.46
N SER A 186 7.36 6.55 23.66
CA SER A 186 6.10 5.84 23.91
C SER A 186 5.11 5.93 22.75
N LEU A 187 5.51 6.48 21.58
CA LEU A 187 4.58 6.71 20.49
C LEU A 187 4.04 5.38 19.94
N GLU A 188 2.72 5.21 20.00
CA GLU A 188 1.99 4.04 19.54
C GLU A 188 1.35 4.27 18.16
N THR A 189 0.85 5.49 17.90
CA THR A 189 0.16 5.83 16.64
C THR A 189 0.70 7.13 16.04
N LEU A 190 1.05 7.06 14.77
CA LEU A 190 1.44 8.22 13.94
C LEU A 190 0.56 8.29 12.70
N ALA A 191 -0.07 9.45 12.45
CA ALA A 191 -0.81 9.75 11.24
C ALA A 191 -0.13 10.89 10.46
N LEU A 192 0.22 10.59 9.20
CA LEU A 192 0.73 11.54 8.20
C LEU A 192 -0.23 11.51 7.01
N GLU A 193 -1.13 12.47 6.95
CA GLU A 193 -2.18 12.53 5.95
C GLU A 193 -2.13 13.85 5.20
N ARG A 194 -2.43 13.85 3.90
CA ARG A 194 -2.51 15.07 3.06
C ARG A 194 -1.35 16.03 3.29
N CYS A 195 -0.13 15.48 3.21
CA CYS A 195 1.11 16.23 3.27
C CYS A 195 1.81 16.22 1.90
N ASN A 196 2.69 17.19 1.65
CA ASN A 196 3.43 17.30 0.39
C ASN A 196 4.73 16.46 0.38
N LEU A 197 4.78 15.39 1.18
CA LEU A 197 5.92 14.47 1.22
C LEU A 197 6.03 13.71 -0.10
N THR A 198 7.24 13.66 -0.66
CA THR A 198 7.55 12.91 -1.90
C THR A 198 8.31 11.62 -1.65
N VAL A 199 8.82 11.41 -0.44
CA VAL A 199 9.52 10.20 0.01
C VAL A 199 9.12 9.83 1.43
N VAL A 200 9.17 8.53 1.76
CA VAL A 200 8.98 8.06 3.13
C VAL A 200 10.16 8.51 4.00
N PRO A 201 9.94 9.21 5.13
CA PRO A 201 11.00 9.72 6.00
C PRO A 201 11.60 8.60 6.87
N SER A 202 12.24 7.61 6.23
CA SER A 202 12.68 6.35 6.85
C SER A 202 13.64 6.54 8.04
N GLU A 203 14.55 7.53 7.98
CA GLU A 203 15.47 7.80 9.07
C GLU A 203 14.76 8.39 10.29
N ALA A 204 13.84 9.33 10.09
CA ALA A 204 13.01 9.87 11.18
C ALA A 204 12.13 8.78 11.80
N LEU A 205 11.44 7.99 11.00
CA LEU A 205 10.62 6.87 11.46
C LEU A 205 11.44 5.84 12.26
N SER A 206 12.72 5.68 11.95
CA SER A 206 13.59 4.70 12.62
C SER A 206 13.80 4.97 14.13
N HIS A 207 13.41 6.13 14.64
CA HIS A 207 13.43 6.46 16.06
C HIS A 207 12.19 5.98 16.83
N LEU A 208 11.12 5.59 16.13
CA LEU A 208 9.83 5.22 16.71
C LEU A 208 9.76 3.72 17.04
N HIS A 209 10.55 3.26 17.99
CA HIS A 209 10.70 1.83 18.30
C HIS A 209 9.44 1.18 18.88
N ASN A 210 8.53 1.96 19.45
CA ASN A 210 7.28 1.49 20.05
C ASN A 210 6.04 1.70 19.17
N LEU A 211 6.23 2.19 17.94
CA LEU A 211 5.13 2.45 17.03
C LEU A 211 4.39 1.16 16.67
N VAL A 212 3.06 1.16 16.90
CA VAL A 212 2.14 0.06 16.63
C VAL A 212 1.35 0.29 15.35
N SER A 213 0.93 1.55 15.12
CA SER A 213 0.06 1.94 14.00
C SER A 213 0.64 3.12 13.23
N LEU A 214 0.81 2.96 11.91
CA LEU A 214 1.29 4.00 11.01
C LEU A 214 0.29 4.19 9.88
N HIS A 215 -0.26 5.41 9.78
CA HIS A 215 -1.21 5.81 8.74
C HIS A 215 -0.55 6.81 7.80
N LEU A 216 -0.45 6.43 6.53
CA LEU A 216 0.15 7.22 5.45
C LEU A 216 -0.90 7.39 4.35
N ARG A 217 -1.70 8.45 4.44
CA ARG A 217 -2.84 8.66 3.55
C ARG A 217 -2.70 9.92 2.71
N TYR A 218 -3.17 9.87 1.46
CA TYR A 218 -3.20 11.02 0.53
C TYR A 218 -1.83 11.68 0.36
N LEU A 219 -0.79 10.88 0.12
CA LEU A 219 0.57 11.36 -0.11
C LEU A 219 0.98 11.21 -1.59
N SER A 220 1.82 12.12 -2.08
CA SER A 220 2.30 12.12 -3.46
C SER A 220 3.59 11.30 -3.65
N ILE A 221 3.77 10.24 -2.86
CA ILE A 221 4.94 9.37 -2.93
C ILE A 221 4.78 8.37 -4.07
N SER A 222 5.69 8.38 -5.03
CA SER A 222 5.65 7.49 -6.20
C SER A 222 6.43 6.19 -6.00
N THR A 223 7.42 6.19 -5.13
CA THR A 223 8.32 5.04 -4.95
C THR A 223 8.57 4.74 -3.48
N LEU A 224 8.53 3.45 -3.16
CA LEU A 224 9.00 2.93 -1.89
C LEU A 224 10.43 2.39 -2.08
N HIS A 225 11.29 2.62 -1.10
CA HIS A 225 12.65 2.08 -1.12
C HIS A 225 12.73 0.78 -0.31
N PRO A 226 13.67 -0.12 -0.62
CA PRO A 226 13.96 -1.24 0.26
C PRO A 226 14.25 -0.76 1.69
N TYR A 227 13.68 -1.47 2.67
CA TYR A 227 13.86 -1.15 4.10
C TYR A 227 13.32 0.22 4.55
N SER A 228 12.34 0.82 3.83
CA SER A 228 11.74 2.12 4.18
C SER A 228 11.17 2.18 5.60
N PHE A 229 10.80 1.04 6.16
CA PHE A 229 10.21 0.92 7.51
C PHE A 229 11.13 0.16 8.48
N LYS A 230 12.44 0.10 8.20
CA LYS A 230 13.41 -0.57 9.08
C LYS A 230 13.32 -0.04 10.51
N LYS A 231 13.58 -0.91 11.49
CA LYS A 231 13.53 -0.62 12.93
C LYS A 231 12.13 -0.43 13.55
N LEU A 232 11.05 -0.47 12.79
CA LEU A 232 9.68 -0.45 13.32
C LEU A 232 9.23 -1.86 13.76
N PHE A 233 9.96 -2.50 14.67
CA PHE A 233 9.78 -3.91 15.04
C PHE A 233 8.43 -4.20 15.75
N ARG A 234 7.82 -3.18 16.35
CA ARG A 234 6.51 -3.29 17.01
C ARG A 234 5.34 -2.92 16.12
N LEU A 235 5.60 -2.50 14.88
CA LEU A 235 4.53 -2.10 13.97
C LEU A 235 3.63 -3.31 13.66
N ARG A 236 2.31 -3.14 13.91
CA ARG A 236 1.25 -4.13 13.67
C ARG A 236 0.32 -3.71 12.54
N HIS A 237 0.08 -2.42 12.41
CA HIS A 237 -0.85 -1.85 11.45
C HIS A 237 -0.13 -0.84 10.57
N LEU A 238 -0.04 -1.16 9.29
CA LEU A 238 0.48 -0.25 8.26
C LEU A 238 -0.62 0.02 7.25
N GLU A 239 -0.95 1.28 7.07
CA GLU A 239 -1.91 1.75 6.09
C GLU A 239 -1.25 2.73 5.12
N ILE A 240 -1.30 2.40 3.84
CA ILE A 240 -0.93 3.24 2.70
C ILE A 240 -2.20 3.39 1.88
N ASP A 241 -2.76 4.59 1.86
CA ASP A 241 -4.00 4.86 1.14
C ASP A 241 -3.90 6.11 0.29
N ASN A 242 -4.49 6.05 -0.90
CA ASN A 242 -4.55 7.15 -1.85
C ASN A 242 -3.17 7.72 -2.23
N TRP A 243 -2.28 6.82 -2.73
CA TRP A 243 -1.01 7.19 -3.37
C TRP A 243 -1.09 6.90 -4.88
N PRO A 244 -1.67 7.80 -5.68
CA PRO A 244 -2.01 7.52 -7.07
C PRO A 244 -0.80 7.26 -7.98
N SER A 245 0.39 7.64 -7.56
CA SER A 245 1.64 7.44 -8.30
C SER A 245 2.41 6.17 -7.91
N LEU A 246 1.98 5.43 -6.87
CA LEU A 246 2.65 4.20 -6.43
C LEU A 246 2.20 3.03 -7.31
N ASP A 247 3.10 2.53 -8.16
CA ASP A 247 2.83 1.45 -9.13
C ASP A 247 3.39 0.08 -8.73
N HIS A 248 4.33 0.03 -7.80
CA HIS A 248 4.91 -1.22 -7.29
C HIS A 248 5.44 -1.10 -5.86
N VAL A 249 5.54 -2.24 -5.15
CA VAL A 249 6.16 -2.36 -3.83
C VAL A 249 7.41 -3.24 -3.95
N PRO A 250 8.62 -2.70 -3.76
CA PRO A 250 9.86 -3.46 -3.85
C PRO A 250 9.96 -4.61 -2.84
N ALA A 251 10.69 -5.67 -3.21
CA ALA A 251 10.75 -6.93 -2.46
C ALA A 251 11.09 -6.78 -0.96
N ASN A 252 12.01 -5.91 -0.60
CA ASN A 252 12.50 -5.76 0.78
C ASN A 252 11.90 -4.56 1.52
N THR A 253 10.86 -3.92 0.98
CA THR A 253 10.24 -2.74 1.62
C THR A 253 9.70 -3.06 3.01
N LEU A 254 9.06 -4.21 3.16
CA LEU A 254 8.39 -4.65 4.40
C LEU A 254 9.24 -5.66 5.21
N HIS A 255 10.50 -5.85 4.84
CA HIS A 255 11.37 -6.81 5.50
C HIS A 255 11.63 -6.45 6.96
N GLY A 256 11.47 -7.42 7.86
CA GLY A 256 11.70 -7.28 9.29
C GLY A 256 10.50 -6.72 10.08
N LEU A 257 9.36 -6.44 9.41
CA LEU A 257 8.13 -6.04 10.08
C LEU A 257 7.35 -7.25 10.59
N ASN A 258 6.62 -7.04 11.69
CA ASN A 258 5.74 -8.04 12.30
C ASN A 258 4.25 -7.64 12.15
N LEU A 259 3.86 -7.21 10.95
CA LEU A 259 2.51 -6.73 10.67
C LEU A 259 1.46 -7.82 10.89
N THR A 260 0.34 -7.41 11.50
CA THR A 260 -0.91 -8.19 11.57
C THR A 260 -1.92 -7.68 10.55
N THR A 261 -1.88 -6.39 10.23
CA THR A 261 -2.76 -5.73 9.27
C THR A 261 -1.94 -4.91 8.29
N LEU A 262 -2.14 -5.13 7.01
CA LEU A 262 -1.57 -4.33 5.93
C LEU A 262 -2.68 -3.88 4.98
N SER A 263 -2.79 -2.59 4.77
CA SER A 263 -3.66 -1.97 3.78
C SER A 263 -2.83 -1.16 2.80
N VAL A 264 -2.93 -1.47 1.50
CA VAL A 264 -2.37 -0.66 0.40
C VAL A 264 -3.47 -0.46 -0.62
N THR A 265 -4.22 0.62 -0.45
CA THR A 265 -5.48 0.87 -1.17
C THR A 265 -5.42 2.16 -1.99
N ASN A 266 -6.27 2.25 -3.00
CA ASN A 266 -6.37 3.45 -3.85
C ASN A 266 -5.01 3.90 -4.41
N THR A 267 -4.19 2.91 -4.85
CA THR A 267 -2.89 3.16 -5.48
C THR A 267 -2.90 2.70 -6.93
N ASN A 268 -1.76 2.75 -7.61
CA ASN A 268 -1.65 2.35 -9.01
C ASN A 268 -1.00 0.97 -9.19
N LEU A 269 -1.01 0.12 -8.15
CA LEU A 269 -0.41 -1.22 -8.22
C LEU A 269 -1.01 -2.04 -9.35
N SER A 270 -0.18 -2.44 -10.31
CA SER A 270 -0.60 -3.21 -11.49
C SER A 270 -0.38 -4.72 -11.34
N SER A 271 0.45 -5.14 -10.40
CA SER A 271 0.76 -6.53 -10.10
C SER A 271 0.67 -6.82 -8.61
N PHE A 272 0.40 -8.07 -8.25
CA PHE A 272 0.35 -8.52 -6.87
C PHE A 272 1.75 -8.46 -6.24
N PRO A 273 1.97 -7.78 -5.09
CA PRO A 273 3.29 -7.51 -4.52
C PRO A 273 3.84 -8.69 -3.69
N TYR A 274 3.78 -9.93 -4.22
CA TYR A 274 4.11 -11.15 -3.47
C TYR A 274 5.53 -11.15 -2.88
N GLN A 275 6.52 -10.56 -3.58
CA GLN A 275 7.91 -10.50 -3.12
C GLN A 275 8.08 -9.67 -1.83
N ALA A 276 7.27 -8.63 -1.64
CA ALA A 276 7.27 -7.84 -0.41
C ALA A 276 6.48 -8.56 0.71
N LEU A 277 5.37 -9.22 0.36
CA LEU A 277 4.47 -9.86 1.30
C LEU A 277 5.03 -11.14 1.94
N LYS A 278 5.89 -11.90 1.24
CA LYS A 278 6.46 -13.17 1.74
C LYS A 278 7.21 -13.05 3.07
N HIS A 279 7.60 -11.84 3.46
CA HIS A 279 8.30 -11.56 4.71
C HIS A 279 7.37 -11.26 5.90
N LEU A 280 6.04 -11.43 5.75
CA LEU A 280 5.02 -11.08 6.74
C LEU A 280 4.30 -12.31 7.32
N PRO A 281 4.97 -13.19 8.07
CA PRO A 281 4.38 -14.46 8.54
C PRO A 281 3.26 -14.30 9.58
N TYR A 282 3.11 -13.10 10.16
CA TYR A 282 2.09 -12.79 11.16
C TYR A 282 0.85 -12.10 10.58
N LEU A 283 0.83 -11.86 9.27
CA LEU A 283 -0.26 -11.12 8.62
C LEU A 283 -1.58 -11.90 8.73
N THR A 284 -2.60 -11.24 9.26
CA THR A 284 -3.96 -11.78 9.43
C THR A 284 -4.98 -11.07 8.54
N HIS A 285 -4.76 -9.79 8.23
CA HIS A 285 -5.63 -8.96 7.41
C HIS A 285 -4.81 -8.30 6.31
N LEU A 286 -5.19 -8.54 5.05
CA LEU A 286 -4.58 -7.93 3.88
C LEU A 286 -5.65 -7.23 3.04
N ASN A 287 -5.47 -5.94 2.80
CA ASN A 287 -6.33 -5.16 1.92
C ASN A 287 -5.52 -4.52 0.79
N LEU A 288 -5.80 -4.91 -0.45
CA LEU A 288 -5.21 -4.37 -1.68
C LEU A 288 -6.27 -3.82 -2.63
N SER A 289 -7.42 -3.37 -2.09
CA SER A 289 -8.56 -2.88 -2.86
C SER A 289 -8.26 -1.59 -3.62
N TYR A 290 -9.02 -1.35 -4.69
CA TYR A 290 -8.94 -0.15 -5.54
C TYR A 290 -7.55 0.08 -6.16
N ASN A 291 -6.92 -1.04 -6.59
CA ASN A 291 -5.69 -1.08 -7.35
C ASN A 291 -5.96 -1.53 -8.79
N ARG A 292 -4.91 -1.81 -9.57
CA ARG A 292 -5.05 -2.29 -10.97
C ARG A 292 -4.57 -3.74 -11.13
N ILE A 293 -4.67 -4.54 -10.08
CA ILE A 293 -4.23 -5.95 -10.06
C ILE A 293 -5.23 -6.78 -10.87
N ARG A 294 -4.77 -7.37 -11.98
CA ARG A 294 -5.65 -8.08 -12.91
C ARG A 294 -5.73 -9.58 -12.68
N HIS A 295 -4.72 -10.19 -12.08
CA HIS A 295 -4.65 -11.63 -11.83
C HIS A 295 -3.84 -11.95 -10.59
N ILE A 296 -4.17 -13.09 -9.97
CA ILE A 296 -3.42 -13.70 -8.88
C ILE A 296 -2.95 -15.06 -9.38
N GLU A 297 -1.65 -15.26 -9.44
CA GLU A 297 -1.04 -16.53 -9.88
C GLU A 297 -1.00 -17.56 -8.74
N GLY A 298 -0.87 -18.85 -9.12
CA GLY A 298 -0.77 -19.92 -8.15
C GLY A 298 0.42 -19.78 -7.20
N GLY A 299 0.17 -19.95 -5.90
CA GLY A 299 1.20 -19.93 -4.87
C GLY A 299 1.68 -18.54 -4.41
N MET A 300 1.18 -17.43 -4.97
CA MET A 300 1.64 -16.08 -4.57
C MET A 300 1.36 -15.74 -3.09
N LEU A 301 0.40 -16.39 -2.47
CA LEU A 301 -0.01 -16.14 -1.08
C LEU A 301 0.45 -17.24 -0.11
N MET A 302 1.21 -18.23 -0.57
CA MET A 302 1.53 -19.45 0.21
C MET A 302 2.28 -19.18 1.52
N ASP A 303 3.03 -18.06 1.61
CA ASP A 303 3.79 -17.69 2.80
C ASP A 303 2.92 -17.02 3.88
N LEU A 304 1.70 -16.58 3.53
CA LEU A 304 0.79 -15.87 4.44
C LEU A 304 -0.11 -16.83 5.22
N VAL A 305 0.49 -17.83 5.87
CA VAL A 305 -0.23 -18.96 6.50
C VAL A 305 -1.22 -18.57 7.60
N ARG A 306 -1.11 -17.37 8.15
CA ARG A 306 -2.02 -16.84 9.20
C ARG A 306 -3.10 -15.92 8.66
N LEU A 307 -3.16 -15.72 7.34
CA LEU A 307 -4.14 -14.82 6.73
C LEU A 307 -5.57 -15.32 6.99
N ARG A 308 -6.41 -14.45 7.53
CA ARG A 308 -7.83 -14.68 7.84
C ARG A 308 -8.74 -13.89 6.93
N GLU A 309 -8.34 -12.68 6.57
CA GLU A 309 -9.14 -11.77 5.76
C GLU A 309 -8.29 -11.24 4.61
N PHE A 310 -8.83 -11.38 3.40
CA PHE A 310 -8.23 -10.86 2.19
C PHE A 310 -9.25 -10.06 1.40
N HIS A 311 -8.93 -8.79 1.15
CA HIS A 311 -9.77 -7.85 0.39
C HIS A 311 -9.03 -7.37 -0.85
N LEU A 312 -9.68 -7.53 -2.01
CA LEU A 312 -9.21 -7.05 -3.31
C LEU A 312 -10.41 -6.53 -4.12
N VAL A 313 -11.09 -5.53 -3.58
CA VAL A 313 -12.29 -4.92 -4.15
C VAL A 313 -11.91 -3.93 -5.25
N GLY A 314 -12.64 -3.90 -6.37
CA GLY A 314 -12.47 -2.88 -7.40
C GLY A 314 -11.09 -2.84 -8.06
N ALA A 315 -10.41 -3.99 -8.17
CA ALA A 315 -9.03 -4.08 -8.62
C ALA A 315 -8.86 -4.43 -10.10
N GLN A 316 -9.93 -4.56 -10.88
CA GLN A 316 -9.94 -5.04 -12.27
C GLN A 316 -9.53 -6.52 -12.42
N LEU A 317 -9.67 -7.32 -11.36
CA LEU A 317 -9.28 -8.72 -11.32
C LEU A 317 -10.10 -9.53 -12.32
N THR A 318 -9.42 -10.21 -13.26
CA THR A 318 -10.04 -11.02 -14.31
C THR A 318 -9.90 -12.51 -14.05
N ALA A 319 -8.88 -12.94 -13.31
CA ALA A 319 -8.63 -14.34 -13.04
C ALA A 319 -7.89 -14.54 -11.71
N ILE A 320 -8.24 -15.64 -11.03
CA ILE A 320 -7.51 -16.20 -9.90
C ILE A 320 -7.10 -17.61 -10.31
N GLU A 321 -5.80 -17.85 -10.41
CA GLU A 321 -5.26 -19.13 -10.90
C GLU A 321 -5.44 -20.25 -9.86
N PRO A 322 -5.44 -21.53 -10.30
CA PRO A 322 -5.44 -22.66 -9.39
C PRO A 322 -4.30 -22.57 -8.37
N TYR A 323 -4.59 -22.98 -7.13
CA TYR A 323 -3.66 -22.93 -6.00
C TYR A 323 -3.23 -21.51 -5.56
N ALA A 324 -3.93 -20.44 -5.99
CA ALA A 324 -3.62 -19.08 -5.55
C ALA A 324 -3.67 -18.92 -4.02
N PHE A 325 -4.61 -19.59 -3.37
CA PHE A 325 -4.78 -19.60 -1.91
C PHE A 325 -4.23 -20.88 -1.25
N LEU A 326 -3.26 -21.53 -1.90
CA LEU A 326 -2.57 -22.70 -1.31
C LEU A 326 -1.91 -22.32 0.02
N GLY A 327 -2.10 -23.13 1.05
CA GLY A 327 -1.51 -22.89 2.39
C GLY A 327 -2.36 -22.02 3.32
N LEU A 328 -3.36 -21.30 2.81
CA LEU A 328 -4.23 -20.41 3.61
C LEU A 328 -5.36 -21.20 4.31
N ARG A 329 -5.01 -22.07 5.24
CA ARG A 329 -5.97 -22.94 5.95
C ARG A 329 -6.94 -22.17 6.85
N GLY A 330 -6.58 -20.96 7.25
CA GLY A 330 -7.35 -20.10 8.17
C GLY A 330 -8.11 -18.96 7.49
N LEU A 331 -8.19 -18.94 6.14
CA LEU A 331 -8.87 -17.86 5.42
C LEU A 331 -10.39 -17.94 5.66
N LYS A 332 -10.92 -16.92 6.37
CA LYS A 332 -12.32 -16.82 6.76
C LYS A 332 -13.12 -15.91 5.85
N VAL A 333 -12.52 -14.80 5.46
CA VAL A 333 -13.16 -13.77 4.64
C VAL A 333 -12.36 -13.55 3.36
N LEU A 334 -13.01 -13.75 2.22
CA LEU A 334 -12.49 -13.37 0.91
C LEU A 334 -13.43 -12.35 0.28
N ASN A 335 -12.94 -11.14 0.05
CA ASN A 335 -13.69 -10.11 -0.64
C ASN A 335 -13.01 -9.75 -1.97
N VAL A 336 -13.63 -10.17 -3.06
CA VAL A 336 -13.22 -9.89 -4.45
C VAL A 336 -14.38 -9.27 -5.25
N SER A 337 -15.29 -8.57 -4.56
CA SER A 337 -16.42 -7.86 -5.18
C SER A 337 -15.94 -6.72 -6.09
N HIS A 338 -16.83 -6.25 -6.97
CA HIS A 338 -16.57 -5.15 -7.92
C HIS A 338 -15.34 -5.39 -8.81
N ASN A 339 -15.17 -6.60 -9.32
CA ASN A 339 -14.09 -6.99 -10.21
C ASN A 339 -14.61 -7.46 -11.60
N ARG A 340 -13.80 -8.17 -12.35
CA ARG A 340 -14.12 -8.69 -13.69
C ARG A 340 -13.98 -10.21 -13.75
N LEU A 341 -14.22 -10.89 -12.63
CA LEU A 341 -14.15 -12.34 -12.55
C LEU A 341 -15.32 -12.97 -13.28
N ASP A 342 -15.04 -13.89 -14.19
CA ASP A 342 -16.06 -14.75 -14.81
C ASP A 342 -16.35 -16.00 -13.95
N THR A 343 -15.40 -16.40 -13.12
CA THR A 343 -15.53 -17.57 -12.25
C THR A 343 -14.61 -17.50 -11.04
N LEU A 344 -14.91 -18.37 -10.06
CA LEU A 344 -14.03 -18.69 -8.95
C LEU A 344 -14.07 -20.22 -8.70
N GLU A 345 -13.07 -20.91 -9.23
CA GLU A 345 -13.01 -22.37 -9.13
C GLU A 345 -12.63 -22.84 -7.73
N LYS A 346 -13.13 -24.02 -7.31
CA LYS A 346 -12.73 -24.65 -6.05
C LYS A 346 -11.22 -24.88 -5.97
N GLY A 347 -10.58 -25.15 -7.12
CA GLY A 347 -9.15 -25.42 -7.23
C GLY A 347 -8.21 -24.26 -6.86
N VAL A 348 -8.73 -23.03 -6.68
CA VAL A 348 -7.95 -21.90 -6.18
C VAL A 348 -7.59 -22.05 -4.69
N PHE A 349 -8.37 -22.83 -3.95
CA PHE A 349 -8.18 -23.14 -2.53
C PHE A 349 -7.55 -24.52 -2.33
N GLN A 350 -6.83 -24.69 -1.25
CA GLN A 350 -6.46 -26.04 -0.77
C GLN A 350 -7.65 -26.70 -0.08
N SER A 351 -8.37 -25.94 0.75
CA SER A 351 -9.56 -26.33 1.48
C SER A 351 -10.40 -25.09 1.76
N PRO A 352 -11.56 -24.93 1.11
CA PRO A 352 -12.45 -23.79 1.35
C PRO A 352 -13.37 -23.98 2.56
N GLU A 353 -13.14 -25.01 3.41
CA GLU A 353 -14.00 -25.33 4.55
C GLU A 353 -13.97 -24.25 5.64
N ALA A 354 -12.84 -23.54 5.78
CA ALA A 354 -12.70 -22.45 6.74
C ALA A 354 -13.37 -21.13 6.30
N LEU A 355 -13.82 -21.04 5.02
CA LEU A 355 -14.39 -19.82 4.46
C LEU A 355 -15.79 -19.56 5.04
N GLU A 356 -15.92 -18.49 5.82
CA GLU A 356 -17.15 -18.04 6.46
C GLU A 356 -17.91 -17.02 5.58
N ALA A 357 -17.15 -16.09 4.94
CA ALA A 357 -17.70 -15.07 4.07
C ALA A 357 -16.96 -15.00 2.72
N LEU A 358 -17.73 -14.93 1.64
CA LEU A 358 -17.26 -14.76 0.28
C LEU A 358 -18.03 -13.63 -0.41
N LEU A 359 -17.41 -12.46 -0.52
CA LEU A 359 -17.99 -11.32 -1.22
C LEU A 359 -17.44 -11.33 -2.66
N ILE A 360 -18.30 -11.66 -3.62
CA ILE A 360 -17.97 -11.82 -5.04
C ILE A 360 -19.01 -11.13 -5.95
N ASP A 361 -19.90 -10.36 -5.35
CA ASP A 361 -20.90 -9.56 -6.05
C ASP A 361 -20.27 -8.56 -7.04
N ASN A 362 -21.09 -8.04 -7.95
CA ASN A 362 -20.62 -7.10 -8.98
C ASN A 362 -19.41 -7.62 -9.80
N ASN A 363 -19.46 -8.92 -10.16
CA ASN A 363 -18.57 -9.57 -11.11
C ASN A 363 -19.41 -10.15 -12.27
N PRO A 364 -18.88 -10.22 -13.50
CA PRO A 364 -19.61 -10.80 -14.64
C PRO A 364 -19.61 -12.34 -14.61
N LEU A 365 -20.13 -12.95 -13.55
CA LEU A 365 -20.04 -14.38 -13.26
C LEU A 365 -20.73 -15.25 -14.32
N VAL A 366 -20.01 -16.23 -14.83
CA VAL A 366 -20.51 -17.28 -15.71
C VAL A 366 -20.95 -18.47 -14.83
N CYS A 367 -22.24 -18.66 -14.66
CA CYS A 367 -22.80 -19.73 -13.83
C CYS A 367 -22.75 -21.08 -14.58
N ASP A 368 -21.58 -21.69 -14.57
CA ASP A 368 -21.34 -23.06 -15.05
C ASP A 368 -20.82 -23.95 -13.91
N CYS A 369 -20.42 -25.18 -14.21
CA CYS A 369 -19.99 -26.15 -13.19
C CYS A 369 -18.81 -25.68 -12.32
N ARG A 370 -18.05 -24.68 -12.73
CA ARG A 370 -16.93 -24.12 -11.94
C ARG A 370 -17.43 -23.43 -10.68
N LEU A 371 -18.64 -22.83 -10.71
CA LEU A 371 -19.27 -22.18 -9.57
C LEU A 371 -20.18 -23.13 -8.74
N MET A 372 -20.36 -24.38 -9.16
CA MET A 372 -21.23 -25.36 -8.48
C MET A 372 -20.93 -25.46 -6.99
N TRP A 373 -19.67 -25.45 -6.58
CA TRP A 373 -19.25 -25.57 -5.20
C TRP A 373 -19.72 -24.39 -4.33
N ILE A 374 -19.79 -23.16 -4.87
CA ILE A 374 -20.32 -21.98 -4.19
C ILE A 374 -21.83 -22.09 -4.06
N LEU A 375 -22.50 -22.44 -5.17
CA LEU A 375 -23.96 -22.60 -5.20
C LEU A 375 -24.45 -23.71 -4.25
N GLN A 376 -23.70 -24.78 -4.08
CA GLN A 376 -23.98 -25.82 -3.08
C GLN A 376 -23.81 -25.32 -1.65
N LYS A 377 -22.87 -24.39 -1.41
CA LYS A 377 -22.62 -23.80 -0.08
C LYS A 377 -23.37 -22.48 0.17
N ARG A 378 -24.25 -22.04 -0.72
CA ARG A 378 -24.92 -20.72 -0.69
C ARG A 378 -25.69 -20.39 0.60
N HIS A 379 -26.09 -21.41 1.38
CA HIS A 379 -26.77 -21.24 2.65
C HIS A 379 -25.84 -21.24 3.86
N THR A 380 -24.58 -21.59 3.68
CA THR A 380 -23.57 -21.67 4.74
C THR A 380 -22.50 -20.58 4.65
N ILE A 381 -22.29 -20.03 3.45
CA ILE A 381 -21.35 -18.94 3.21
C ILE A 381 -22.11 -17.61 3.22
N LEU A 382 -21.57 -16.60 3.92
CA LEU A 382 -22.10 -15.24 3.92
C LEU A 382 -21.64 -14.49 2.67
N PHE A 383 -22.55 -13.89 1.91
CA PHE A 383 -22.23 -13.09 0.72
C PHE A 383 -22.23 -11.57 0.97
N GLY A 384 -22.46 -11.13 2.23
CA GLY A 384 -22.59 -9.72 2.57
C GLY A 384 -23.98 -9.16 2.25
N ASP A 385 -24.07 -7.83 2.13
CA ASP A 385 -25.33 -7.12 1.90
C ASP A 385 -25.83 -7.28 0.46
N SER A 386 -24.90 -7.42 -0.50
CA SER A 386 -25.18 -7.58 -1.92
C SER A 386 -24.96 -9.03 -2.33
N GLN A 387 -26.01 -9.65 -2.91
CA GLN A 387 -25.94 -11.04 -3.36
C GLN A 387 -25.20 -11.15 -4.70
N PRO A 388 -24.33 -12.16 -4.89
CA PRO A 388 -23.76 -12.42 -6.20
C PRO A 388 -24.82 -12.96 -7.16
N GLU A 389 -24.73 -12.55 -8.43
CA GLU A 389 -25.68 -12.88 -9.48
C GLU A 389 -24.98 -13.52 -10.67
N CYS A 390 -25.73 -14.33 -11.43
CA CYS A 390 -25.23 -14.87 -12.70
C CYS A 390 -25.32 -13.83 -13.81
N ASN A 391 -24.23 -13.59 -14.54
CA ASN A 391 -24.27 -12.78 -15.75
C ASN A 391 -24.57 -13.62 -17.02
N THR A 392 -24.16 -14.89 -17.04
CA THR A 392 -24.44 -15.87 -18.09
C THR A 392 -24.65 -17.26 -17.49
N PRO A 393 -25.36 -18.18 -18.17
CA PRO A 393 -26.08 -18.03 -19.43
C PRO A 393 -27.36 -17.16 -19.30
N GLU A 394 -27.88 -16.73 -20.45
CA GLU A 394 -28.95 -15.73 -20.52
C GLU A 394 -30.24 -16.15 -19.76
N GLY A 395 -30.56 -17.44 -19.77
CA GLY A 395 -31.76 -17.97 -19.07
C GLY A 395 -31.77 -17.84 -17.55
N ILE A 396 -30.62 -17.51 -16.94
CA ILE A 396 -30.45 -17.29 -15.49
C ILE A 396 -29.73 -15.97 -15.18
N ARG A 397 -29.59 -15.09 -16.17
CA ARG A 397 -28.97 -13.79 -15.98
C ARG A 397 -29.72 -12.94 -14.94
N GLY A 398 -28.96 -12.28 -14.04
CA GLY A 398 -29.50 -11.46 -12.96
C GLY A 398 -30.14 -12.26 -11.83
N ARG A 399 -30.01 -13.60 -11.82
CA ARG A 399 -30.55 -14.41 -10.73
C ARG A 399 -29.57 -14.48 -9.58
N PRO A 400 -29.95 -14.05 -8.35
CA PRO A 400 -29.13 -14.18 -7.16
C PRO A 400 -28.85 -15.63 -6.77
N PHE A 401 -27.67 -15.91 -6.22
CA PHE A 401 -27.26 -17.26 -5.84
C PHE A 401 -28.20 -17.94 -4.84
N GLN A 402 -28.81 -17.20 -3.93
CA GLN A 402 -29.73 -17.73 -2.94
C GLN A 402 -31.06 -18.25 -3.53
N GLU A 403 -31.47 -17.75 -4.71
CA GLU A 403 -32.72 -18.14 -5.36
C GLU A 403 -32.64 -19.48 -6.10
N PHE A 404 -31.45 -20.06 -6.25
CA PHE A 404 -31.32 -21.36 -6.92
C PHE A 404 -31.85 -22.49 -6.05
N LYS A 405 -32.80 -23.25 -6.60
CA LYS A 405 -33.29 -24.50 -5.97
C LYS A 405 -32.26 -25.61 -6.17
N GLU A 406 -31.95 -26.38 -5.11
CA GLU A 406 -31.00 -27.48 -5.13
C GLU A 406 -31.26 -28.48 -6.26
N SER A 407 -32.51 -28.87 -6.43
CA SER A 407 -32.96 -29.83 -7.45
C SER A 407 -32.76 -29.38 -8.90
N LEU A 408 -32.56 -28.06 -9.13
CA LEU A 408 -32.38 -27.47 -10.46
C LEU A 408 -30.95 -27.02 -10.76
N LEU A 409 -30.03 -27.11 -9.78
CA LEU A 409 -28.63 -26.71 -9.98
C LEU A 409 -27.98 -27.47 -11.13
N SER A 410 -28.14 -28.79 -11.20
CA SER A 410 -27.58 -29.63 -12.26
C SER A 410 -28.12 -29.33 -13.64
N TYR A 411 -29.31 -28.71 -13.73
CA TYR A 411 -29.92 -28.31 -14.98
C TYR A 411 -29.36 -26.98 -15.49
N TYR A 412 -29.21 -25.99 -14.62
CA TYR A 412 -28.75 -24.65 -15.01
C TYR A 412 -27.23 -24.53 -15.08
N VAL A 413 -26.49 -25.25 -14.24
CA VAL A 413 -25.05 -25.09 -14.00
C VAL A 413 -24.32 -26.30 -14.59
N THR A 414 -24.29 -26.34 -15.94
CA THR A 414 -23.72 -27.49 -16.68
C THR A 414 -22.41 -27.13 -17.35
N CYS A 415 -21.59 -28.17 -17.57
CA CYS A 415 -20.38 -28.08 -18.39
C CYS A 415 -20.43 -29.12 -19.52
N THR A 416 -19.88 -28.75 -20.68
CA THR A 416 -19.72 -29.64 -21.81
C THR A 416 -18.25 -29.90 -22.07
N LYS A 417 -17.91 -31.18 -22.35
CA LYS A 417 -16.54 -31.54 -22.72
C LYS A 417 -16.10 -30.81 -23.97
N PRO A 418 -14.82 -30.50 -24.10
CA PRO A 418 -14.27 -30.01 -25.33
C PRO A 418 -14.55 -30.95 -26.48
N LYS A 419 -14.84 -30.36 -27.64
CA LYS A 419 -14.95 -31.08 -28.93
C LYS A 419 -14.19 -30.27 -29.95
N ILE A 420 -13.12 -30.87 -30.47
CA ILE A 420 -12.32 -30.29 -31.55
C ILE A 420 -13.09 -30.42 -32.85
N ARG A 421 -13.17 -29.33 -33.62
CA ARG A 421 -13.91 -29.25 -34.88
C ARG A 421 -13.18 -29.97 -36.03
N GLU A 422 -11.87 -29.97 -35.99
CA GLU A 422 -11.00 -30.56 -37.01
C GLU A 422 -10.97 -32.09 -36.90
N ASN A 423 -10.58 -32.75 -37.98
CA ASN A 423 -10.40 -34.20 -38.00
C ASN A 423 -9.29 -34.62 -37.05
N LYS A 424 -9.51 -35.70 -36.28
CA LYS A 424 -8.60 -36.14 -35.21
C LYS A 424 -7.17 -36.48 -35.66
N THR A 425 -6.97 -36.70 -36.93
CA THR A 425 -5.64 -36.91 -37.53
C THR A 425 -5.49 -36.02 -38.77
N GLN A 426 -4.44 -35.24 -38.81
CA GLN A 426 -4.11 -34.37 -39.95
C GLN A 426 -2.66 -34.58 -40.39
N THR A 427 -2.40 -34.43 -41.66
CA THR A 427 -1.03 -34.41 -42.23
C THR A 427 -0.85 -33.09 -42.96
N VAL A 428 0.20 -32.36 -42.63
CA VAL A 428 0.59 -31.11 -43.27
C VAL A 428 1.99 -31.28 -43.85
N THR A 429 2.16 -30.95 -45.11
CA THR A 429 3.47 -31.03 -45.79
C THR A 429 3.83 -29.63 -46.26
N VAL A 430 5.02 -29.17 -45.95
CA VAL A 430 5.53 -27.82 -46.30
C VAL A 430 7.00 -27.91 -46.69
N ASP A 431 7.46 -26.93 -47.43
CA ASP A 431 8.89 -26.80 -47.76
C ASP A 431 9.61 -26.03 -46.65
N GLU A 432 10.89 -26.29 -46.49
CA GLU A 432 11.75 -25.58 -45.55
C GLU A 432 11.72 -24.07 -45.78
N GLY A 433 11.60 -23.27 -44.69
CA GLY A 433 11.47 -21.82 -44.73
C GLY A 433 10.04 -21.30 -44.84
N GLN A 434 9.05 -22.16 -45.17
CA GLN A 434 7.65 -21.73 -45.29
C GLN A 434 6.98 -21.45 -43.95
N HIS A 435 5.96 -20.59 -44.01
CA HIS A 435 5.08 -20.29 -42.89
C HIS A 435 4.00 -21.38 -42.73
N VAL A 436 3.81 -21.87 -41.52
CA VAL A 436 2.88 -22.95 -41.20
C VAL A 436 1.87 -22.54 -40.16
N LEU A 437 0.61 -22.84 -40.41
CA LEU A 437 -0.50 -22.71 -39.45
C LEU A 437 -1.13 -24.09 -39.22
N LEU A 438 -1.09 -24.55 -37.95
CA LEU A 438 -1.79 -25.75 -37.52
C LEU A 438 -3.02 -25.33 -36.73
N HIS A 439 -4.20 -25.68 -37.25
CA HIS A 439 -5.47 -25.28 -36.63
C HIS A 439 -5.93 -26.32 -35.61
N CYS A 440 -6.44 -25.83 -34.45
CA CYS A 440 -7.09 -26.65 -33.43
C CYS A 440 -8.17 -25.80 -32.73
N SER A 441 -9.36 -25.79 -33.32
CA SER A 441 -10.50 -25.04 -32.78
C SER A 441 -11.38 -25.98 -32.00
N ALA A 442 -11.65 -25.63 -30.72
CA ALA A 442 -12.46 -26.46 -29.83
C ALA A 442 -13.66 -25.70 -29.27
N GLU A 443 -14.79 -26.40 -29.21
CA GLU A 443 -16.03 -25.96 -28.58
C GLU A 443 -16.23 -26.69 -27.24
N GLY A 444 -16.81 -26.01 -26.26
CA GLY A 444 -17.12 -26.58 -24.95
C GLY A 444 -17.49 -25.48 -23.97
N THR A 445 -18.13 -25.86 -22.89
CA THR A 445 -18.49 -24.95 -21.79
C THR A 445 -17.89 -25.50 -20.49
N PRO A 446 -17.02 -24.76 -19.82
CA PRO A 446 -16.39 -23.48 -20.19
C PRO A 446 -15.59 -23.57 -21.48
N ARG A 447 -15.31 -22.40 -22.10
CA ARG A 447 -14.47 -22.36 -23.32
C ARG A 447 -13.15 -23.08 -23.09
N PRO A 448 -12.80 -24.07 -23.93
CA PRO A 448 -11.58 -24.85 -23.73
C PRO A 448 -10.31 -24.01 -23.87
N THR A 449 -9.32 -24.32 -23.05
CA THR A 449 -7.94 -23.87 -23.24
C THR A 449 -7.22 -24.84 -24.16
N VAL A 450 -6.50 -24.30 -25.15
CA VAL A 450 -5.76 -25.09 -26.12
C VAL A 450 -4.26 -25.02 -25.84
N SER A 451 -3.63 -26.18 -25.78
CA SER A 451 -2.18 -26.33 -25.69
C SER A 451 -1.68 -27.32 -26.74
N TRP A 452 -0.46 -27.13 -27.20
CA TRP A 452 0.18 -28.01 -28.14
C TRP A 452 1.40 -28.69 -27.53
N VAL A 453 1.60 -29.96 -27.80
CA VAL A 453 2.84 -30.67 -27.50
C VAL A 453 3.62 -30.87 -28.80
N SER A 454 4.81 -30.28 -28.86
CA SER A 454 5.70 -30.40 -30.03
C SER A 454 6.36 -31.80 -30.15
N PRO A 455 6.93 -32.17 -31.28
CA PRO A 455 7.67 -33.43 -31.44
C PRO A 455 8.80 -33.63 -30.42
N ARG A 456 9.37 -32.53 -29.93
CA ARG A 456 10.39 -32.50 -28.85
C ARG A 456 9.80 -32.53 -27.44
N ARG A 457 8.52 -32.87 -27.26
CA ARG A 457 7.78 -32.92 -25.99
C ARG A 457 7.74 -31.61 -25.24
N ARG A 458 7.88 -30.46 -25.90
CA ARG A 458 7.68 -29.14 -25.29
C ARG A 458 6.20 -28.77 -25.33
N ILE A 459 5.67 -28.28 -24.22
CA ILE A 459 4.30 -27.75 -24.14
C ILE A 459 4.33 -26.29 -24.62
N LEU A 460 3.50 -25.99 -25.62
CA LEU A 460 3.33 -24.68 -26.23
C LEU A 460 1.91 -24.18 -25.90
N THR A 461 1.83 -22.98 -25.35
CA THR A 461 0.57 -22.34 -24.93
C THR A 461 0.52 -20.92 -25.50
N ALA A 462 -0.58 -20.21 -25.32
CA ALA A 462 -0.73 -18.81 -25.73
C ALA A 462 0.29 -17.85 -25.05
N ARG A 463 1.03 -18.33 -24.03
CA ARG A 463 2.17 -17.61 -23.42
C ARG A 463 3.52 -17.89 -24.10
N SER A 464 3.56 -18.79 -25.08
CA SER A 464 4.80 -19.13 -25.80
C SER A 464 5.08 -18.08 -26.86
N HIS A 465 6.27 -17.47 -26.82
CA HIS A 465 6.71 -16.43 -27.74
C HIS A 465 7.93 -16.86 -28.53
N GLY A 466 8.09 -16.32 -29.73
CA GLY A 466 9.25 -16.59 -30.58
C GLY A 466 8.89 -17.00 -32.02
N ARG A 467 9.68 -17.91 -32.63
CA ARG A 467 9.43 -18.43 -33.97
C ARG A 467 8.19 -19.32 -34.03
N VAL A 468 7.88 -20.00 -32.93
CA VAL A 468 6.68 -20.82 -32.74
C VAL A 468 5.78 -20.17 -31.73
N THR A 469 4.55 -19.82 -32.11
CA THR A 469 3.56 -19.13 -31.27
C THR A 469 2.22 -19.84 -31.31
N VAL A 470 1.45 -19.75 -30.20
CA VAL A 470 0.09 -20.27 -30.12
C VAL A 470 -0.86 -19.09 -29.92
N TYR A 471 -1.89 -19.00 -30.76
CA TYR A 471 -2.92 -17.97 -30.64
C TYR A 471 -4.05 -18.41 -29.72
N ASN A 472 -4.81 -17.43 -29.20
CA ASN A 472 -5.96 -17.68 -28.32
C ASN A 472 -7.11 -18.47 -28.98
N ASN A 473 -7.13 -18.55 -30.32
CA ASN A 473 -8.09 -19.38 -31.07
C ASN A 473 -7.65 -20.85 -31.19
N GLY A 474 -6.48 -21.21 -30.63
CA GLY A 474 -5.92 -22.57 -30.68
C GLY A 474 -4.98 -22.82 -31.84
N THR A 475 -4.78 -21.87 -32.76
CA THR A 475 -3.87 -22.04 -33.91
C THR A 475 -2.41 -21.98 -33.45
N LEU A 476 -1.60 -22.96 -33.84
CA LEU A 476 -0.14 -22.95 -33.73
C LEU A 476 0.46 -22.36 -34.98
N GLU A 477 1.28 -21.35 -34.88
CA GLU A 477 2.04 -20.71 -35.96
C GLU A 477 3.51 -21.07 -35.85
N ILE A 478 4.11 -21.47 -36.97
CA ILE A 478 5.55 -21.61 -37.16
C ILE A 478 5.94 -20.65 -38.29
N LYS A 479 6.63 -19.56 -37.99
CA LYS A 479 6.93 -18.46 -38.92
C LYS A 479 7.86 -18.86 -40.05
N SER A 480 8.76 -19.82 -39.82
CA SER A 480 9.70 -20.37 -40.80
C SER A 480 9.97 -21.81 -40.38
N ALA A 481 9.44 -22.76 -41.15
CA ALA A 481 9.57 -24.18 -40.88
C ALA A 481 11.00 -24.65 -41.11
N GLU A 482 11.59 -25.34 -40.17
CA GLU A 482 12.88 -25.99 -40.28
C GLU A 482 12.67 -27.51 -40.31
N ILE A 483 13.60 -28.28 -40.95
CA ILE A 483 13.53 -29.74 -40.99
C ILE A 483 13.31 -30.36 -39.62
N GLN A 484 13.92 -29.76 -38.58
CA GLN A 484 13.81 -30.20 -37.18
C GLN A 484 12.45 -29.95 -36.53
N ASP A 485 11.55 -29.18 -37.18
CA ASP A 485 10.17 -28.98 -36.72
C ASP A 485 9.24 -30.09 -37.20
N GLY A 486 9.71 -30.92 -38.15
CA GLY A 486 8.98 -32.08 -38.64
C GLY A 486 8.70 -33.08 -37.50
N GLY A 487 7.52 -33.71 -37.55
CA GLY A 487 7.11 -34.71 -36.58
C GLY A 487 5.66 -34.56 -36.15
N VAL A 488 5.32 -35.23 -35.05
CA VAL A 488 3.95 -35.29 -34.54
C VAL A 488 3.73 -34.20 -33.53
N TYR A 489 2.74 -33.34 -33.80
CA TYR A 489 2.19 -32.35 -32.87
C TYR A 489 0.87 -32.86 -32.30
N LEU A 490 0.72 -32.76 -30.99
CA LEU A 490 -0.51 -33.09 -30.27
C LEU A 490 -1.18 -31.82 -29.79
N CYS A 491 -2.35 -31.49 -30.33
CA CYS A 491 -3.21 -30.48 -29.73
C CYS A 491 -4.03 -31.11 -28.63
N ASN A 492 -4.09 -30.47 -27.48
CA ASN A 492 -4.95 -30.81 -26.35
C ASN A 492 -5.85 -29.62 -26.00
N ALA A 493 -7.16 -29.78 -26.20
CA ALA A 493 -8.19 -28.85 -25.77
C ALA A 493 -8.77 -29.35 -24.44
N SER A 494 -8.71 -28.55 -23.39
CA SER A 494 -9.14 -28.96 -22.05
C SER A 494 -10.02 -27.89 -21.39
N ASN A 495 -11.00 -28.34 -20.63
CA ASN A 495 -11.79 -27.55 -19.67
C ASN A 495 -12.10 -28.40 -18.43
N THR A 496 -12.88 -27.85 -17.49
CA THR A 496 -13.27 -28.55 -16.24
C THR A 496 -14.11 -29.80 -16.45
N ALA A 497 -14.75 -29.97 -17.63
CA ALA A 497 -15.54 -31.16 -17.95
C ALA A 497 -14.74 -32.28 -18.63
N GLY A 498 -13.49 -32.01 -19.04
CA GLY A 498 -12.61 -33.01 -19.66
C GLY A 498 -11.68 -32.43 -20.73
N ASN A 499 -11.20 -33.32 -21.59
CA ASN A 499 -10.29 -32.97 -22.69
C ASN A 499 -10.68 -33.66 -23.99
N ASP A 500 -10.21 -33.08 -25.09
CA ASP A 500 -10.23 -33.69 -26.45
C ASP A 500 -8.87 -33.42 -27.11
N THR A 501 -8.44 -34.32 -28.00
CA THR A 501 -7.10 -34.28 -28.59
C THR A 501 -7.14 -34.42 -30.11
N LEU A 502 -6.22 -33.72 -30.78
CA LEU A 502 -5.98 -33.79 -32.22
C LEU A 502 -4.50 -34.07 -32.48
N VAL A 503 -4.21 -35.00 -33.38
CA VAL A 503 -2.84 -35.35 -33.80
C VAL A 503 -2.59 -34.74 -35.16
N THR A 504 -1.55 -33.92 -35.30
CA THR A 504 -1.12 -33.34 -36.59
C THR A 504 0.30 -33.77 -36.88
N SER A 505 0.50 -34.44 -38.00
CA SER A 505 1.83 -34.80 -38.52
C SER A 505 2.33 -33.73 -39.48
N LEU A 506 3.42 -33.07 -39.14
CA LEU A 506 4.09 -32.06 -39.96
C LEU A 506 5.28 -32.70 -40.66
N ALA A 507 5.28 -32.68 -42.00
CA ALA A 507 6.42 -33.09 -42.83
C ALA A 507 7.05 -31.85 -43.45
N VAL A 508 8.32 -31.59 -43.16
CA VAL A 508 9.09 -30.47 -43.75
C VAL A 508 10.04 -31.04 -44.79
N LYS A 509 9.87 -30.63 -46.06
CA LYS A 509 10.72 -31.04 -47.20
C LYS A 509 11.92 -30.11 -47.29
N SER A 510 13.12 -30.68 -47.45
CA SER A 510 14.33 -29.90 -47.69
C SER A 510 14.33 -29.31 -49.07
N LEU A 511 14.71 -28.05 -49.23
CA LEU A 511 14.89 -27.38 -50.52
C LEU A 511 15.95 -28.09 -51.43
N GLY A 512 16.88 -28.83 -50.82
CA GLY A 512 17.89 -29.59 -51.58
C GLY A 512 17.34 -30.75 -52.43
N SER A 513 16.11 -31.25 -52.13
CA SER A 513 15.47 -32.34 -52.88
C SER A 513 14.91 -31.91 -54.25
N LEU A 514 14.68 -30.62 -54.48
CA LEU A 514 14.18 -30.10 -55.79
C LEU A 514 15.25 -30.00 -56.87
N TYR A 515 16.53 -30.00 -56.51
CA TYR A 515 17.64 -30.00 -57.47
C TYR A 515 18.10 -31.40 -57.89
N ALA A 516 17.74 -32.44 -57.13
CA ALA A 516 18.14 -33.81 -57.44
C ALA A 516 17.32 -34.46 -58.59
N ASN A 517 16.15 -33.93 -58.98
CA ASN A 517 15.29 -34.48 -60.04
C ASN A 517 15.47 -33.82 -61.41
N ARG A 518 16.48 -32.91 -61.56
CA ARG A 518 16.69 -32.22 -62.87
C ARG A 518 17.94 -32.64 -63.65
N THR A 519 18.67 -33.65 -63.16
CA THR A 519 19.85 -34.17 -63.84
C THR A 519 19.79 -35.69 -64.01
N GLN A 520 18.85 -36.18 -64.83
CA GLN A 520 18.91 -37.49 -65.44
C GLN A 520 18.52 -37.36 -66.90
N HIS A 521 19.50 -37.05 -67.75
CA HIS A 521 19.61 -37.51 -69.13
C HIS A 521 21.01 -37.15 -69.65
N TYR A 522 21.96 -38.07 -69.53
CA TYR A 522 22.93 -38.38 -70.57
C TYR A 522 23.60 -39.73 -70.26
N THR A 523 23.42 -40.70 -71.15
CA THR A 523 24.07 -41.97 -71.25
C THR A 523 25.55 -41.75 -71.62
N ASP A 524 26.54 -42.53 -71.20
CA ASP A 524 26.93 -43.89 -71.51
C ASP A 524 28.24 -44.34 -70.79
N PRO A 525 28.65 -45.61 -70.93
CA PRO A 525 29.30 -46.32 -69.83
C PRO A 525 30.80 -46.60 -70.09
N SER A 526 31.56 -46.74 -69.04
CA SER A 526 32.66 -47.71 -68.94
C SER A 526 33.42 -47.70 -67.62
N ASN A 527 33.47 -48.92 -67.07
CA ASN A 527 34.51 -49.54 -66.23
C ASN A 527 35.41 -48.67 -65.31
N THR A 528 35.36 -48.86 -64.03
CA THR A 528 36.37 -49.71 -63.30
C THR A 528 36.22 -49.53 -61.78
N THR A 529 36.35 -50.66 -61.12
CA THR A 529 36.54 -50.89 -59.70
C THR A 529 37.49 -49.92 -58.98
N ALA A 530 37.13 -49.42 -57.80
CA ALA A 530 38.02 -49.39 -56.60
C ALA A 530 37.26 -48.91 -55.35
N ASN A 531 37.46 -49.66 -54.30
CA ASN A 531 37.12 -49.34 -52.89
C ASN A 531 37.67 -47.97 -52.43
N GLY A 532 36.85 -47.19 -51.76
CA GLY A 532 37.34 -45.98 -51.08
C GLY A 532 36.33 -45.41 -50.13
N THR A 533 36.51 -45.71 -48.88
CA THR A 533 35.86 -45.06 -47.75
C THR A 533 36.12 -43.54 -47.78
N ALA A 534 35.12 -42.74 -48.06
CA ALA A 534 35.22 -41.29 -48.00
C ALA A 534 34.79 -40.77 -46.63
N SER A 535 35.78 -40.46 -45.81
CA SER A 535 35.62 -39.60 -44.64
C SER A 535 35.47 -38.15 -45.12
N VAL A 536 34.34 -37.54 -44.84
CA VAL A 536 34.12 -36.10 -45.07
C VAL A 536 34.84 -35.34 -43.96
N THR A 537 36.03 -34.85 -44.26
CA THR A 537 36.71 -33.84 -43.42
C THR A 537 36.20 -32.46 -43.82
N LEU A 538 35.46 -31.80 -42.92
CA LEU A 538 35.19 -30.37 -42.99
C LEU A 538 36.52 -29.60 -42.81
N GLY A 539 37.13 -29.22 -43.92
CA GLY A 539 38.27 -28.29 -43.93
C GLY A 539 37.80 -26.89 -43.61
N LEU A 540 37.79 -26.53 -42.35
CA LEU A 540 37.70 -25.14 -41.93
C LEU A 540 39.06 -24.48 -42.16
N ASP A 541 39.10 -23.55 -43.11
CA ASP A 541 40.33 -22.80 -43.47
C ASP A 541 40.79 -21.98 -42.25
N LEU A 542 41.97 -22.33 -41.74
CA LEU A 542 42.61 -21.73 -40.53
C LEU A 542 42.72 -20.21 -40.65
N LYS A 543 42.79 -19.66 -41.87
CA LYS A 543 42.82 -18.21 -42.13
C LYS A 543 41.50 -17.52 -41.78
N THR A 544 40.35 -18.17 -42.06
CA THR A 544 39.02 -17.62 -41.74
C THR A 544 38.77 -17.57 -40.24
N ILE A 545 39.22 -18.58 -39.49
CA ILE A 545 39.12 -18.59 -38.01
C ILE A 545 40.01 -17.51 -37.39
N LEU A 546 41.24 -17.34 -37.88
CA LEU A 546 42.17 -16.31 -37.37
C LEU A 546 41.68 -14.88 -37.64
N VAL A 547 41.09 -14.62 -38.82
CA VAL A 547 40.55 -13.29 -39.15
C VAL A 547 39.29 -12.98 -38.35
N SER A 548 38.37 -13.95 -38.11
CA SER A 548 37.16 -13.72 -37.32
C SER A 548 37.47 -13.52 -35.85
N THR A 549 38.43 -14.23 -35.26
CA THR A 549 38.84 -14.05 -33.89
C THR A 549 39.58 -12.72 -33.66
N ALA A 550 40.44 -12.31 -34.61
CA ALA A 550 41.10 -11.01 -34.56
C ALA A 550 40.10 -9.84 -34.63
N MET A 551 39.10 -9.90 -35.55
CA MET A 551 38.05 -8.89 -35.66
C MET A 551 37.21 -8.83 -34.38
N GLY A 552 36.86 -9.97 -33.79
CA GLY A 552 36.13 -10.04 -32.52
C GLY A 552 36.90 -9.41 -31.34
N CYS A 553 38.21 -9.65 -31.25
CA CYS A 553 39.08 -9.03 -30.22
C CYS A 553 39.23 -7.52 -30.40
N PHE A 554 39.33 -7.04 -31.64
CA PHE A 554 39.44 -5.59 -31.91
C PHE A 554 38.14 -4.86 -31.61
N THR A 555 36.97 -5.44 -31.92
CA THR A 555 35.66 -4.83 -31.56
C THR A 555 35.42 -4.82 -30.05
N PHE A 556 35.82 -5.88 -29.33
CA PHE A 556 35.70 -5.94 -27.87
C PHE A 556 36.62 -4.91 -27.20
N LEU A 557 37.91 -4.82 -27.61
CA LEU A 557 38.84 -3.80 -27.12
C LEU A 557 38.38 -2.37 -27.41
N GLY A 558 37.80 -2.13 -28.59
CA GLY A 558 37.21 -0.84 -28.95
C GLY A 558 36.02 -0.46 -28.05
N MET A 559 35.14 -1.42 -27.74
CA MET A 559 33.99 -1.19 -26.85
C MET A 559 34.43 -0.92 -25.40
N VAL A 560 35.46 -1.64 -24.90
CA VAL A 560 36.02 -1.42 -23.56
C VAL A 560 36.67 -0.04 -23.46
N LEU A 561 37.46 0.35 -24.45
CA LEU A 561 38.06 1.69 -24.53
C LEU A 561 37.01 2.80 -24.60
N PHE A 562 35.95 2.60 -25.36
CA PHE A 562 34.83 3.55 -25.43
C PHE A 562 34.10 3.68 -24.08
N CYS A 563 33.86 2.59 -23.37
CA CYS A 563 33.31 2.62 -22.01
C CYS A 563 34.22 3.36 -21.03
N PHE A 564 35.54 3.16 -21.09
CA PHE A 564 36.50 3.90 -20.27
C PHE A 564 36.53 5.39 -20.61
N LEU A 565 36.44 5.76 -21.89
CA LEU A 565 36.32 7.16 -22.32
C LEU A 565 35.02 7.80 -21.81
N LEU A 566 33.90 7.11 -21.88
CA LEU A 566 32.64 7.60 -21.33
C LEU A 566 32.72 7.80 -19.81
N LEU A 567 33.31 6.84 -19.07
CA LEU A 567 33.54 6.96 -17.63
C LEU A 567 34.48 8.11 -17.29
N PHE A 568 35.53 8.34 -18.11
CA PHE A 568 36.45 9.44 -17.93
C PHE A 568 35.81 10.81 -18.19
N VAL A 569 35.00 10.93 -19.25
CA VAL A 569 34.19 12.14 -19.55
C VAL A 569 33.16 12.38 -18.46
N TRP A 570 32.47 11.33 -17.98
CA TRP A 570 31.51 11.42 -16.88
C TRP A 570 32.16 11.80 -15.55
N SER A 571 33.35 11.28 -15.27
CA SER A 571 34.18 11.65 -14.11
C SER A 571 34.65 13.11 -14.17
N ARG A 572 35.01 13.64 -15.37
CA ARG A 572 35.37 15.05 -15.56
C ARG A 572 34.16 16.01 -15.55
N GLY A 573 32.97 15.54 -15.93
CA GLY A 573 31.73 16.34 -15.90
C GLY A 573 31.18 16.64 -14.52
N LYS A 574 31.67 15.97 -13.44
CA LYS A 574 31.33 16.28 -12.03
C LYS A 574 32.15 17.41 -11.42
N GLY A 575 32.47 18.44 -12.20
CA GLY A 575 33.10 19.65 -11.78
C GLY A 575 32.07 20.76 -11.47
N LYS A 576 31.77 20.95 -10.18
CA LYS A 576 31.33 22.22 -9.56
C LYS A 576 29.94 22.77 -9.95
N HIS A 577 28.92 22.33 -9.25
CA HIS A 577 27.88 23.26 -8.75
C HIS A 577 27.83 23.12 -7.21
N LYS A 578 28.53 24.03 -6.53
CA LYS A 578 28.37 24.29 -5.10
C LYS A 578 27.37 25.44 -4.99
N ASN A 579 26.14 25.15 -4.57
CA ASN A 579 25.26 26.15 -4.00
C ASN A 579 25.52 26.16 -2.49
N ASN A 580 26.31 27.13 -2.03
CA ASN A 580 26.46 27.44 -0.61
C ASN A 580 25.27 28.34 -0.22
N ILE A 581 24.44 27.89 0.70
CA ILE A 581 23.52 28.76 1.43
C ILE A 581 24.18 28.96 2.81
N ASP A 582 24.70 30.15 3.03
CA ASP A 582 25.20 30.59 4.33
C ASP A 582 24.03 31.07 5.19
N VAL A 583 23.75 30.38 6.27
CA VAL A 583 22.81 30.82 7.31
C VAL A 583 23.66 31.31 8.50
N GLU A 584 23.67 32.62 8.73
CA GLU A 584 24.36 33.26 9.84
C GLU A 584 23.45 33.27 11.08
N TYR A 585 23.84 32.57 12.13
CA TYR A 585 23.17 32.58 13.43
C TYR A 585 23.95 33.49 14.39
N VAL A 586 23.31 34.58 14.82
CA VAL A 586 23.86 35.49 15.84
C VAL A 586 23.24 35.17 17.20
N PRO A 587 24.01 34.61 18.16
CA PRO A 587 23.50 34.41 19.51
C PRO A 587 23.44 35.72 20.28
N ARG A 588 22.28 36.04 20.83
CA ARG A 588 22.05 37.20 21.70
C ARG A 588 22.67 36.95 23.09
N SER A 589 23.70 37.75 23.45
CA SER A 589 24.35 37.73 24.77
C SER A 589 23.38 38.17 25.88
N LYS A 590 23.23 37.37 26.93
CA LYS A 590 22.66 37.80 28.21
C LYS A 590 23.68 38.66 28.96
N SER A 591 23.35 39.92 29.20
CA SER A 591 24.04 40.77 30.15
C SER A 591 23.68 40.39 31.57
N ASN A 592 24.65 39.88 32.33
CA ASN A 592 24.67 40.06 33.80
C ASN A 592 26.14 40.32 34.18
N GLY A 593 26.29 41.49 34.79
CA GLY A 593 27.61 41.96 35.22
C GLY A 593 28.13 41.24 36.45
N THR A 594 29.40 40.98 36.39
CA THR A 594 30.39 41.22 37.49
C THR A 594 31.79 41.10 36.90
N ASN A 595 32.61 42.08 37.17
CA ASN A 595 34.03 42.17 36.83
C ASN A 595 34.82 40.96 37.32
N VAL A 596 35.77 40.46 36.48
CA VAL A 596 37.18 40.23 36.83
C VAL A 596 37.97 39.87 35.55
N ASP A 597 39.03 40.60 35.31
CA ASP A 597 40.29 40.45 34.57
C ASP A 597 40.46 39.53 33.33
N SER A 598 40.93 40.20 32.32
CA SER A 598 41.72 39.91 31.14
C SER A 598 42.42 38.55 31.03
N ALA A 599 42.12 37.84 29.96
CA ALA A 599 43.13 37.10 29.14
C ALA A 599 42.54 36.85 27.76
N ASP A 600 43.26 37.30 26.74
CA ASP A 600 42.95 37.12 25.33
C ASP A 600 42.82 35.64 24.92
N ILE A 601 41.68 35.28 24.36
CA ILE A 601 41.60 34.12 23.46
C ILE A 601 40.70 34.54 22.27
N GLN A 602 41.32 34.70 21.11
CA GLN A 602 40.69 34.83 19.81
C GLN A 602 39.97 33.51 19.48
N ALA A 603 38.62 33.54 19.49
CA ALA A 603 37.79 32.48 18.92
C ALA A 603 37.36 32.88 17.51
N GLY A 604 37.93 32.24 16.51
CA GLY A 604 37.49 32.33 15.14
C GLY A 604 36.16 31.59 14.90
N PRO A 605 35.40 31.95 13.86
CA PRO A 605 34.07 31.36 13.63
C PRO A 605 34.19 29.90 13.18
N HIS A 606 33.52 29.01 13.88
CA HIS A 606 33.38 27.61 13.47
C HIS A 606 32.40 27.51 12.28
N ARG A 607 32.92 27.14 11.09
CA ARG A 607 32.14 26.77 9.92
C ARG A 607 31.75 25.29 10.02
N PHE A 608 30.45 24.99 10.01
CA PHE A 608 29.95 23.65 9.78
C PHE A 608 29.62 23.46 8.30
N ASN A 609 30.30 22.53 7.63
CA ASN A 609 30.02 22.11 6.27
C ASN A 609 29.03 20.92 6.32
N MET A 610 27.80 21.08 5.80
CA MET A 610 26.89 19.99 5.55
C MET A 610 27.10 19.48 4.12
N LYS A 611 27.63 18.26 3.96
CA LYS A 611 27.67 17.55 2.69
C LYS A 611 26.33 16.82 2.51
N MET A 612 25.57 17.19 1.49
CA MET A 612 24.54 16.31 0.94
C MET A 612 25.22 15.24 0.08
N MET A 613 24.95 13.97 0.37
CA MET A 613 25.19 12.84 -0.51
C MET A 613 23.93 12.55 -1.35
#